data_af35dfde0bbbfde806b2937d86b85f8a
#
_entry.id   af35dfde0bbbfde806b2937d86b85f8a
#
_cell.length_a   1.000
_cell.length_b   1.000
_cell.length_c   1.000
_cell.angle_alpha   90.00
_cell.angle_beta   90.00
_cell.angle_gamma   90.00
#
_symmetry.space_group_name_H-M   'P 1'
#
loop_
_entity.id
_entity.type
_entity.pdbx_description
1 polymer ?
#
loop_
_entity_poly.entity_id
_entity_poly.type
_entity_poly.pdbx_seq_one_letter_code
_entity_poly.pdbx_strand_id
1 'polypeptide(L)'
;MSWNDYPALGERCYLETLPNGLRLRVVPKPGFAGKFAFLGVNVGSCDTQLPLSGGWQTVPDGTAHFLEHRMFCLPDCDPEAAFSSLGAESNAFTDYAMTGYYFTCTEHFEDCLRLLLRMASTPYFPPEAMAAERAVIADEIALYDDSPEDCAQERLCRALYRRHPIHIPIAGSRRSIRAVTPELLRRCFDAFYVPSNMALVIMGDVDAVSYTHLRAHETAANL
;
A
#
# COMPACT_ATOMS: atom_id res chain seq x y z
N MET A 1 -24.50 -5.20 -4.51
CA MET A 1 -24.01 -3.97 -3.84
C MET A 1 -24.86 -3.70 -2.61
N SER A 2 -24.23 -3.48 -1.46
CA SER A 2 -24.88 -3.03 -0.21
C SER A 2 -24.38 -1.62 0.14
N TRP A 3 -24.93 -0.98 1.17
CA TRP A 3 -24.45 0.32 1.63
C TRP A 3 -24.65 0.48 3.14
N ASN A 4 -23.85 1.36 3.73
CA ASN A 4 -24.02 1.87 5.07
C ASN A 4 -24.33 3.37 5.00
N ASP A 5 -25.36 3.81 5.69
CA ASP A 5 -25.66 5.23 5.85
C ASP A 5 -24.98 5.77 7.11
N TYR A 6 -24.41 6.96 6.99
CA TYR A 6 -23.79 7.73 8.08
C TYR A 6 -24.53 9.07 8.26
N PRO A 7 -25.75 9.06 8.87
CA PRO A 7 -26.62 10.25 8.92
C PRO A 7 -25.98 11.46 9.59
N ALA A 8 -25.13 11.24 10.59
CA ALA A 8 -24.41 12.32 11.28
C ALA A 8 -23.43 13.08 10.35
N LEU A 9 -22.99 12.46 9.27
CA LEU A 9 -22.11 13.05 8.27
C LEU A 9 -22.86 13.41 6.99
N GLY A 10 -24.10 12.99 6.85
CA GLY A 10 -24.86 13.12 5.61
C GLY A 10 -24.32 12.26 4.47
N GLU A 11 -23.67 11.14 4.80
CA GLU A 11 -22.91 10.34 3.86
C GLU A 11 -23.43 8.93 3.72
N ARG A 12 -23.13 8.34 2.56
CA ARG A 12 -23.37 6.92 2.26
C ARG A 12 -22.11 6.28 1.73
N CYS A 13 -21.74 5.12 2.28
CA CYS A 13 -20.67 4.28 1.77
C CYS A 13 -21.26 3.05 1.10
N TYR A 14 -21.01 2.89 -0.19
CA TYR A 14 -21.35 1.70 -0.95
C TYR A 14 -20.27 0.63 -0.79
N LEU A 15 -20.71 -0.62 -0.68
CA LEU A 15 -19.88 -1.76 -0.33
C LEU A 15 -20.09 -2.87 -1.36
N GLU A 16 -19.00 -3.32 -1.96
CA GLU A 16 -18.97 -4.44 -2.89
C GLU A 16 -17.77 -5.32 -2.61
N THR A 17 -17.88 -6.62 -2.92
CA THR A 17 -16.74 -7.50 -3.02
C THR A 17 -16.73 -8.03 -4.45
N LEU A 18 -15.67 -7.72 -5.17
CA LEU A 18 -15.54 -8.14 -6.56
C LEU A 18 -15.32 -9.66 -6.67
N PRO A 19 -15.56 -10.29 -7.83
CA PRO A 19 -15.42 -11.73 -8.00
C PRO A 19 -14.03 -12.30 -7.65
N ASN A 20 -12.96 -11.47 -7.78
CA ASN A 20 -11.60 -11.83 -7.38
C ASN A 20 -11.32 -11.65 -5.88
N GLY A 21 -12.30 -11.19 -5.10
CA GLY A 21 -12.18 -10.99 -3.66
C GLY A 21 -11.79 -9.56 -3.23
N LEU A 22 -11.48 -8.64 -4.15
CA LEU A 22 -11.16 -7.25 -3.80
C LEU A 22 -12.38 -6.57 -3.17
N ARG A 23 -12.17 -5.99 -2.00
CA ARG A 23 -13.20 -5.24 -1.27
C ARG A 23 -13.22 -3.80 -1.76
N LEU A 24 -14.32 -3.39 -2.38
CA LEU A 24 -14.53 -2.04 -2.87
C LEU A 24 -15.41 -1.25 -1.90
N ARG A 25 -15.04 0.00 -1.66
CA ARG A 25 -15.79 1.00 -0.90
C ARG A 25 -15.87 2.28 -1.73
N VAL A 26 -17.08 2.78 -1.96
CA VAL A 26 -17.28 4.03 -2.70
C VAL A 26 -18.10 4.99 -1.85
N VAL A 27 -17.56 6.19 -1.65
CA VAL A 27 -18.21 7.29 -0.93
C VAL A 27 -18.40 8.46 -1.89
N PRO A 28 -19.56 8.55 -2.57
CA PRO A 28 -19.87 9.67 -3.45
C PRO A 28 -19.91 10.98 -2.68
N LYS A 29 -19.29 12.01 -3.24
CA LYS A 29 -19.28 13.39 -2.75
C LYS A 29 -19.72 14.34 -3.88
N PRO A 30 -21.01 14.43 -4.19
CA PRO A 30 -21.49 15.23 -5.30
C PRO A 30 -21.05 16.69 -5.18
N GLY A 31 -20.50 17.24 -6.27
CA GLY A 31 -20.04 18.62 -6.34
C GLY A 31 -18.64 18.87 -5.77
N PHE A 32 -17.96 17.86 -5.23
CA PHE A 32 -16.56 17.99 -4.81
C PHE A 32 -15.62 17.88 -6.03
N ALA A 33 -14.80 18.90 -6.25
CA ALA A 33 -13.82 18.87 -7.34
C ALA A 33 -12.72 17.81 -7.10
N GLY A 34 -12.28 17.68 -5.85
CA GLY A 34 -11.25 16.70 -5.48
C GLY A 34 -11.78 15.27 -5.44
N LYS A 35 -11.02 14.37 -6.00
CA LYS A 35 -11.25 12.92 -5.96
C LYS A 35 -10.07 12.21 -5.30
N PHE A 36 -10.35 11.12 -4.62
CA PHE A 36 -9.38 10.35 -3.85
C PHE A 36 -9.58 8.86 -4.11
N ALA A 37 -8.50 8.14 -4.29
CA ALA A 37 -8.51 6.68 -4.23
C ALA A 37 -7.41 6.18 -3.30
N PHE A 38 -7.74 5.15 -2.52
CA PHE A 38 -6.85 4.49 -1.57
C PHE A 38 -6.93 2.98 -1.77
N LEU A 39 -5.78 2.36 -1.96
CA LEU A 39 -5.63 0.91 -2.01
C LEU A 39 -4.86 0.44 -0.79
N GLY A 40 -5.53 -0.25 0.11
CA GLY A 40 -4.93 -0.85 1.30
C GLY A 40 -4.64 -2.32 1.10
N VAL A 41 -3.46 -2.75 1.47
CA VAL A 41 -3.04 -4.15 1.52
C VAL A 41 -2.91 -4.55 2.98
N ASN A 42 -3.50 -5.67 3.37
CA ASN A 42 -3.44 -6.17 4.75
C ASN A 42 -2.11 -6.90 4.99
N VAL A 43 -1.04 -6.11 5.01
CA VAL A 43 0.31 -6.48 5.40
C VAL A 43 1.02 -5.24 5.92
N GLY A 44 1.65 -5.34 7.06
CA GLY A 44 2.41 -4.25 7.68
C GLY A 44 3.70 -4.72 8.32
N SER A 45 4.34 -3.85 9.09
CA SER A 45 5.64 -4.17 9.72
C SER A 45 5.54 -5.27 10.78
N CYS A 46 4.36 -5.52 11.34
CA CYS A 46 4.13 -6.62 12.28
C CYS A 46 3.99 -8.00 11.62
N ASP A 47 3.86 -8.07 10.30
CA ASP A 47 3.82 -9.32 9.55
C ASP A 47 5.25 -9.83 9.32
N THR A 48 5.86 -10.32 10.39
CA THR A 48 7.25 -10.79 10.41
C THR A 48 7.41 -12.21 9.89
N GLN A 49 6.34 -12.83 9.43
CA GLN A 49 6.32 -14.20 8.92
C GLN A 49 5.60 -14.30 7.59
N LEU A 50 6.23 -15.01 6.65
CA LEU A 50 5.68 -15.30 5.34
C LEU A 50 5.14 -16.73 5.30
N PRO A 51 3.88 -16.96 4.91
CA PRO A 51 3.35 -18.31 4.71
C PRO A 51 3.98 -18.97 3.48
N LEU A 52 4.47 -20.19 3.63
CA LEU A 52 5.05 -21.00 2.57
C LEU A 52 4.42 -22.39 2.56
N SER A 53 4.58 -23.11 1.44
CA SER A 53 4.10 -24.48 1.28
C SER A 53 4.64 -25.50 2.29
N GLY A 54 5.68 -25.15 3.05
CA GLY A 54 6.29 -26.00 4.09
C GLY A 54 6.19 -25.44 5.51
N GLY A 55 5.44 -24.36 5.73
CA GLY A 55 5.34 -23.67 7.03
C GLY A 55 5.56 -22.18 6.93
N TRP A 56 5.92 -21.54 8.05
CA TRP A 56 6.15 -20.11 8.14
C TRP A 56 7.64 -19.80 8.09
N GLN A 57 8.02 -18.79 7.31
CA GLN A 57 9.38 -18.27 7.27
C GLN A 57 9.41 -16.86 7.87
N THR A 58 10.30 -16.61 8.82
CA THR A 58 10.56 -15.25 9.32
C THR A 58 11.21 -14.43 8.23
N VAL A 59 10.69 -13.21 8.01
CA VAL A 59 11.25 -12.23 7.08
C VAL A 59 12.06 -11.18 7.86
N PRO A 60 13.06 -10.54 7.23
CA PRO A 60 13.80 -9.44 7.84
C PRO A 60 12.87 -8.28 8.22
N ASP A 61 13.15 -7.63 9.34
CA ASP A 61 12.42 -6.42 9.75
C ASP A 61 12.55 -5.33 8.67
N GLY A 62 11.47 -4.59 8.42
CA GLY A 62 11.40 -3.58 7.37
C GLY A 62 11.05 -4.13 5.98
N THR A 63 10.76 -5.44 5.83
CA THR A 63 10.43 -6.02 4.52
C THR A 63 9.17 -5.42 3.92
N ALA A 64 8.11 -5.17 4.71
CA ALA A 64 6.87 -4.56 4.22
C ALA A 64 7.11 -3.13 3.70
N HIS A 65 7.84 -2.32 4.45
CA HIS A 65 8.23 -0.97 4.07
C HIS A 65 9.14 -0.96 2.82
N PHE A 66 10.11 -1.86 2.74
CA PHE A 66 10.94 -2.00 1.55
C PHE A 66 10.10 -2.37 0.32
N LEU A 67 9.11 -3.25 0.48
CA LEU A 67 8.20 -3.62 -0.59
C LEU A 67 7.34 -2.43 -1.04
N GLU A 68 6.86 -1.60 -0.10
CA GLU A 68 6.12 -0.37 -0.40
C GLU A 68 6.92 0.54 -1.33
N HIS A 69 8.18 0.88 -1.00
CA HIS A 69 9.07 1.67 -1.85
C HIS A 69 9.19 1.06 -3.25
N ARG A 70 9.34 -0.26 -3.33
CA ARG A 70 9.53 -0.94 -4.62
C ARG A 70 8.28 -1.00 -5.50
N MET A 71 7.09 -0.77 -4.92
CA MET A 71 5.86 -0.69 -5.70
C MET A 71 5.76 0.60 -6.54
N PHE A 72 6.51 1.66 -6.20
CA PHE A 72 6.69 2.84 -7.05
C PHE A 72 7.69 2.64 -8.20
N CYS A 73 7.89 1.41 -8.63
CA CYS A 73 8.78 1.09 -9.74
C CYS A 73 8.07 0.19 -10.75
N LEU A 74 7.88 0.70 -11.96
CA LEU A 74 7.36 -0.07 -13.09
C LEU A 74 8.45 -0.26 -14.15
N PRO A 75 8.35 -1.31 -14.99
CA PRO A 75 9.41 -1.61 -15.97
C PRO A 75 9.53 -0.58 -17.09
N ASP A 76 8.50 0.21 -17.33
CA ASP A 76 8.35 1.08 -18.51
C ASP A 76 8.01 2.55 -18.18
N CYS A 77 7.75 2.87 -16.94
CA CYS A 77 7.49 4.26 -16.50
C CYS A 77 7.84 4.47 -15.02
N ASP A 78 8.03 5.73 -14.68
CA ASP A 78 8.07 6.22 -13.30
C ASP A 78 6.65 6.58 -12.88
N PRO A 79 6.04 5.88 -11.91
CA PRO A 79 4.67 6.17 -11.48
C PRO A 79 4.50 7.56 -10.86
N GLU A 80 5.45 8.08 -10.09
CA GLU A 80 5.36 9.43 -9.51
C GLU A 80 5.28 10.49 -10.60
N ALA A 81 6.19 10.41 -11.58
CA ALA A 81 6.17 11.31 -12.73
C ALA A 81 4.88 11.16 -13.55
N ALA A 82 4.35 9.94 -13.68
CA ALA A 82 3.10 9.68 -14.37
C ALA A 82 1.89 10.28 -13.63
N PHE A 83 1.75 10.12 -12.30
CA PHE A 83 0.72 10.79 -11.51
C PHE A 83 0.82 12.31 -11.62
N SER A 84 2.03 12.86 -11.48
CA SER A 84 2.28 14.30 -11.61
C SER A 84 1.87 14.83 -12.98
N SER A 85 2.13 14.10 -14.07
CA SER A 85 1.72 14.49 -15.42
C SER A 85 0.20 14.51 -15.62
N LEU A 86 -0.54 13.74 -14.83
CA LEU A 86 -2.01 13.72 -14.78
C LEU A 86 -2.58 14.76 -13.80
N GLY A 87 -1.74 15.59 -13.18
CA GLY A 87 -2.15 16.58 -12.18
C GLY A 87 -2.61 15.95 -10.87
N ALA A 88 -2.12 14.77 -10.55
CA ALA A 88 -2.41 14.05 -9.32
C ALA A 88 -1.20 14.05 -8.37
N GLU A 89 -1.49 14.02 -7.07
CA GLU A 89 -0.52 13.78 -6.00
C GLU A 89 -0.70 12.36 -5.50
N SER A 90 0.36 11.56 -5.55
CA SER A 90 0.38 10.18 -5.05
C SER A 90 1.28 10.06 -3.83
N ASN A 91 0.95 9.10 -2.97
CA ASN A 91 1.77 8.78 -1.81
C ASN A 91 1.49 7.34 -1.34
N ALA A 92 2.33 6.84 -0.44
CA ALA A 92 2.13 5.56 0.23
C ALA A 92 2.61 5.63 1.68
N PHE A 93 2.28 4.62 2.43
CA PHE A 93 2.79 4.41 3.78
C PHE A 93 2.70 2.94 4.17
N THR A 94 3.62 2.52 5.01
CA THR A 94 3.54 1.26 5.74
C THR A 94 3.29 1.56 7.22
N ASP A 95 2.26 0.93 7.78
CA ASP A 95 1.95 0.96 9.21
C ASP A 95 2.23 -0.43 9.82
N TYR A 96 1.90 -0.60 11.07
CA TYR A 96 2.08 -1.88 11.78
C TYR A 96 1.28 -3.04 11.20
N ALA A 97 0.07 -2.78 10.68
CA ALA A 97 -0.87 -3.80 10.21
C ALA A 97 -1.26 -3.69 8.73
N MET A 98 -0.87 -2.62 8.05
CA MET A 98 -1.27 -2.39 6.67
C MET A 98 -0.24 -1.57 5.91
N THR A 99 -0.24 -1.72 4.59
CA THR A 99 0.42 -0.84 3.64
C THR A 99 -0.64 -0.18 2.77
N GLY A 100 -0.56 1.13 2.60
CA GLY A 100 -1.52 1.92 1.85
C GLY A 100 -0.88 2.68 0.71
N TYR A 101 -1.56 2.74 -0.43
CA TYR A 101 -1.20 3.52 -1.62
C TYR A 101 -2.37 4.40 -1.98
N TYR A 102 -2.15 5.67 -2.25
CA TYR A 102 -3.25 6.57 -2.56
C TYR A 102 -2.83 7.69 -3.50
N PHE A 103 -3.84 8.29 -4.11
CA PHE A 103 -3.67 9.54 -4.84
C PHE A 103 -4.86 10.47 -4.62
N THR A 104 -4.61 11.75 -4.84
CA THR A 104 -5.62 12.80 -4.97
C THR A 104 -5.51 13.47 -6.33
N CYS A 105 -6.65 13.78 -6.94
CA CYS A 105 -6.68 14.52 -8.22
C CYS A 105 -7.99 15.30 -8.35
N THR A 106 -8.06 16.22 -9.30
CA THR A 106 -9.30 16.87 -9.73
C THR A 106 -9.78 16.33 -11.08
N GLU A 107 -8.86 16.03 -11.96
CA GLU A 107 -9.10 15.52 -13.32
C GLU A 107 -8.39 14.17 -13.50
N HIS A 108 -8.62 13.50 -14.62
CA HIS A 108 -7.95 12.24 -15.00
C HIS A 108 -8.04 11.11 -13.97
N PHE A 109 -9.13 11.08 -13.17
CA PHE A 109 -9.29 10.12 -12.07
C PHE A 109 -9.17 8.66 -12.54
N GLU A 110 -9.77 8.31 -13.67
CA GLU A 110 -9.73 6.94 -14.22
C GLU A 110 -8.31 6.50 -14.60
N ASP A 111 -7.53 7.42 -15.20
CA ASP A 111 -6.15 7.12 -15.59
C ASP A 111 -5.26 6.96 -14.37
N CYS A 112 -5.46 7.81 -13.36
CA CYS A 112 -4.79 7.69 -12.06
C CYS A 112 -5.17 6.37 -11.35
N LEU A 113 -6.45 5.99 -11.39
CA LEU A 113 -6.90 4.74 -10.77
C LEU A 113 -6.30 3.51 -11.48
N ARG A 114 -6.24 3.50 -12.83
CA ARG A 114 -5.57 2.45 -13.58
C ARG A 114 -4.08 2.36 -13.24
N LEU A 115 -3.42 3.51 -13.10
CA LEU A 115 -2.00 3.56 -12.70
C LEU A 115 -1.80 2.97 -11.29
N LEU A 116 -2.64 3.36 -10.31
CA LEU A 116 -2.60 2.81 -8.95
C LEU A 116 -2.78 1.30 -8.93
N LEU A 117 -3.78 0.78 -9.65
CA LEU A 117 -4.05 -0.65 -9.72
C LEU A 117 -2.92 -1.39 -10.45
N ARG A 118 -2.35 -0.79 -11.50
CA ARG A 118 -1.20 -1.33 -12.22
C ARG A 118 0.04 -1.42 -11.32
N MET A 119 0.34 -0.38 -10.55
CA MET A 119 1.42 -0.42 -9.55
C MET A 119 1.26 -1.62 -8.61
N ALA A 120 0.08 -1.74 -7.99
CA ALA A 120 -0.21 -2.79 -7.02
C ALA A 120 -0.25 -4.21 -7.61
N SER A 121 -0.26 -4.35 -8.93
CA SER A 121 -0.35 -5.64 -9.63
C SER A 121 0.89 -6.02 -10.46
N THR A 122 1.88 -5.13 -10.54
CA THR A 122 3.06 -5.34 -11.38
C THR A 122 4.34 -5.39 -10.54
N PRO A 123 4.71 -6.55 -9.99
CA PRO A 123 5.92 -6.69 -9.19
C PRO A 123 7.16 -6.56 -10.07
N TYR A 124 7.92 -5.49 -9.89
CA TYR A 124 9.15 -5.21 -10.61
C TYR A 124 10.30 -4.91 -9.64
N PHE A 125 11.15 -5.90 -9.40
CA PHE A 125 12.23 -5.85 -8.41
C PHE A 125 13.59 -6.16 -9.05
N PRO A 126 14.10 -5.29 -9.95
CA PRO A 126 15.37 -5.53 -10.61
C PRO A 126 16.53 -5.47 -9.59
N PRO A 127 17.45 -6.44 -9.60
CA PRO A 127 18.54 -6.53 -8.61
C PRO A 127 19.39 -5.28 -8.52
N GLU A 128 19.61 -4.60 -9.65
CA GLU A 128 20.39 -3.36 -9.74
C GLU A 128 19.77 -2.19 -8.97
N ALA A 129 18.46 -2.13 -8.87
CA ALA A 129 17.75 -1.07 -8.13
C ALA A 129 17.76 -1.28 -6.61
N MET A 130 18.03 -2.52 -6.15
CA MET A 130 17.98 -2.84 -4.71
C MET A 130 19.06 -2.11 -3.89
N ALA A 131 20.22 -1.84 -4.47
CA ALA A 131 21.30 -1.14 -3.76
C ALA A 131 20.95 0.34 -3.55
N ALA A 132 20.40 0.99 -4.58
CA ALA A 132 19.95 2.37 -4.50
C ALA A 132 18.82 2.53 -3.47
N GLU A 133 17.83 1.64 -3.50
CA GLU A 133 16.72 1.68 -2.56
C GLU A 133 17.16 1.47 -1.11
N ARG A 134 18.09 0.54 -0.87
CA ARG A 134 18.66 0.37 0.48
C ARG A 134 19.34 1.63 1.00
N ALA A 135 19.94 2.44 0.12
CA ALA A 135 20.56 3.70 0.51
C ALA A 135 19.47 4.72 0.91
N VAL A 136 18.41 4.84 0.12
CA VAL A 136 17.25 5.72 0.41
C VAL A 136 16.62 5.35 1.75
N ILE A 137 16.29 4.07 1.97
CA ILE A 137 15.69 3.61 3.23
C ILE A 137 16.68 3.78 4.40
N ALA A 138 17.98 3.60 4.18
CA ALA A 138 18.98 3.82 5.24
C ALA A 138 19.09 5.30 5.64
N ASP A 139 18.89 6.22 4.71
CA ASP A 139 18.84 7.65 4.99
C ASP A 139 17.54 8.02 5.71
N GLU A 140 16.42 7.42 5.33
CA GLU A 140 15.14 7.57 6.03
C GLU A 140 15.20 7.04 7.48
N ILE A 141 15.80 5.89 7.71
CA ILE A 141 16.06 5.36 9.07
C ILE A 141 16.88 6.39 9.89
N ALA A 142 17.86 7.06 9.27
CA ALA A 142 18.62 8.09 9.98
C ALA A 142 17.76 9.31 10.36
N LEU A 143 16.80 9.70 9.52
CA LEU A 143 15.84 10.77 9.84
C LEU A 143 14.97 10.40 11.04
N TYR A 144 14.48 9.16 11.11
CA TYR A 144 13.72 8.67 12.28
C TYR A 144 14.59 8.61 13.55
N ASP A 145 15.86 8.18 13.43
CA ASP A 145 16.81 8.15 14.54
C ASP A 145 17.12 9.57 15.08
N ASP A 146 17.06 10.59 14.23
CA ASP A 146 17.29 11.99 14.58
C ASP A 146 16.01 12.71 15.08
N SER A 147 14.82 12.10 14.90
CA SER A 147 13.53 12.64 15.36
C SER A 147 13.27 12.29 16.84
N PRO A 148 13.15 13.26 17.74
CA PRO A 148 12.83 12.99 19.15
C PRO A 148 11.47 12.30 19.35
N GLU A 149 10.49 12.60 18.49
CA GLU A 149 9.14 12.05 18.54
C GLU A 149 9.16 10.57 18.15
N ASP A 150 9.80 10.23 17.03
CA ASP A 150 9.93 8.85 16.55
C ASP A 150 10.73 8.01 17.53
N CYS A 151 11.84 8.53 18.04
CA CYS A 151 12.63 7.89 19.09
C CYS A 151 11.82 7.64 20.37
N ALA A 152 10.97 8.58 20.80
CA ALA A 152 10.13 8.41 21.98
C ALA A 152 9.07 7.32 21.74
N GLN A 153 8.41 7.33 20.59
CA GLN A 153 7.43 6.33 20.18
C GLN A 153 8.06 4.93 20.15
N GLU A 154 9.21 4.79 19.51
CA GLU A 154 9.91 3.51 19.39
C GLU A 154 10.30 2.97 20.79
N ARG A 155 10.88 3.82 21.64
CA ARG A 155 11.27 3.44 23.01
C ARG A 155 10.06 3.05 23.85
N LEU A 156 8.93 3.74 23.70
CA LEU A 156 7.67 3.42 24.35
C LEU A 156 7.17 2.04 23.90
N CYS A 157 7.13 1.76 22.61
CA CYS A 157 6.73 0.47 22.08
C CYS A 157 7.64 -0.66 22.60
N ARG A 158 8.95 -0.45 22.61
CA ARG A 158 9.92 -1.42 23.15
C ARG A 158 9.75 -1.66 24.68
N ALA A 159 9.36 -0.64 25.42
CA ALA A 159 9.13 -0.77 26.86
C ALA A 159 7.83 -1.53 27.17
N LEU A 160 6.78 -1.30 26.38
CA LEU A 160 5.46 -1.90 26.58
C LEU A 160 5.35 -3.32 26.03
N TYR A 161 5.98 -3.60 24.88
CA TYR A 161 5.78 -4.83 24.12
C TYR A 161 7.08 -5.62 23.96
N ARG A 162 7.25 -6.66 24.78
CA ARG A 162 8.47 -7.50 24.72
C ARG A 162 8.44 -8.57 23.62
N ARG A 163 7.26 -9.03 23.22
CA ARG A 163 7.09 -10.16 22.28
C ARG A 163 6.30 -9.78 21.03
N HIS A 164 5.46 -8.76 21.10
CA HIS A 164 4.67 -8.33 19.97
C HIS A 164 5.54 -7.54 18.99
N PRO A 165 5.45 -7.81 17.66
CA PRO A 165 6.31 -7.17 16.65
C PRO A 165 6.24 -5.64 16.59
N ILE A 166 5.22 -5.01 17.17
CA ILE A 166 5.08 -3.53 17.25
C ILE A 166 6.29 -2.82 17.90
N HIS A 167 7.13 -3.57 18.64
CA HIS A 167 8.38 -3.02 19.19
C HIS A 167 9.51 -2.89 18.16
N ILE A 168 9.31 -3.42 16.95
CA ILE A 168 10.26 -3.37 15.84
C ILE A 168 9.94 -2.12 15.02
N PRO A 169 10.94 -1.29 14.67
CA PRO A 169 10.73 -0.13 13.79
C PRO A 169 10.12 -0.54 12.45
N ILE A 170 9.20 0.25 11.92
CA ILE A 170 8.50 -0.02 10.66
C ILE A 170 9.48 -0.16 9.50
N ALA A 171 10.44 0.74 9.39
CA ALA A 171 11.48 0.71 8.37
C ALA A 171 12.56 -0.38 8.63
N GLY A 172 12.48 -1.08 9.77
CA GLY A 172 13.48 -2.03 10.18
C GLY A 172 14.77 -1.36 10.68
N SER A 173 15.90 -1.91 10.31
CA SER A 173 17.23 -1.41 10.64
C SER A 173 18.17 -1.49 9.43
N ARG A 174 19.24 -0.70 9.44
CA ARG A 174 20.28 -0.78 8.39
C ARG A 174 20.84 -2.20 8.21
N ARG A 175 20.79 -3.04 9.25
CA ARG A 175 21.20 -4.44 9.18
C ARG A 175 20.15 -5.31 8.52
N SER A 176 18.88 -5.19 8.92
CA SER A 176 17.79 -6.06 8.44
C SER A 176 17.48 -5.79 6.96
N ILE A 177 17.45 -4.53 6.52
CA ILE A 177 17.19 -4.18 5.12
C ILE A 177 18.26 -4.70 4.13
N ARG A 178 19.48 -4.98 4.60
CA ARG A 178 20.52 -5.61 3.77
C ARG A 178 20.19 -7.06 3.42
N ALA A 179 19.41 -7.74 4.25
CA ALA A 179 19.00 -9.11 4.03
C ALA A 179 17.76 -9.24 3.12
N VAL A 180 17.10 -8.12 2.77
CA VAL A 180 15.99 -8.12 1.82
C VAL A 180 16.52 -8.33 0.40
N THR A 181 15.98 -9.34 -0.30
CA THR A 181 16.37 -9.70 -1.68
C THR A 181 15.18 -9.56 -2.62
N PRO A 182 15.41 -9.44 -3.95
CA PRO A 182 14.32 -9.44 -4.94
C PRO A 182 13.41 -10.66 -4.84
N GLU A 183 13.99 -11.84 -4.61
CA GLU A 183 13.24 -13.10 -4.48
C GLU A 183 12.36 -13.10 -3.23
N LEU A 184 12.84 -12.52 -2.13
CA LEU A 184 12.04 -12.35 -0.92
C LEU A 184 10.89 -11.38 -1.13
N LEU A 185 11.16 -10.22 -1.73
CA LEU A 185 10.12 -9.24 -2.08
C LEU A 185 9.07 -9.85 -3.01
N ARG A 186 9.51 -10.62 -4.01
CA ARG A 186 8.59 -11.31 -4.91
C ARG A 186 7.68 -12.28 -4.16
N ARG A 187 8.22 -13.05 -3.24
CA ARG A 187 7.44 -13.99 -2.42
C ARG A 187 6.49 -13.29 -1.46
N CYS A 188 6.89 -12.16 -0.87
CA CYS A 188 6.01 -11.34 -0.05
C CYS A 188 4.89 -10.74 -0.89
N PHE A 189 5.21 -10.24 -2.09
CA PHE A 189 4.21 -9.76 -3.02
C PHE A 189 3.19 -10.85 -3.37
N ASP A 190 3.65 -12.01 -3.82
CA ASP A 190 2.78 -13.14 -4.21
C ASP A 190 1.88 -13.63 -3.06
N ALA A 191 2.34 -13.48 -1.80
CA ALA A 191 1.57 -13.91 -0.63
C ALA A 191 0.53 -12.87 -0.17
N PHE A 192 0.85 -11.58 -0.24
CA PHE A 192 0.04 -10.53 0.39
C PHE A 192 -0.70 -9.64 -0.60
N TYR A 193 -0.14 -9.41 -1.81
CA TYR A 193 -0.74 -8.54 -2.83
C TYR A 193 -1.72 -9.32 -3.71
N VAL A 194 -2.68 -9.95 -3.04
CA VAL A 194 -3.78 -10.68 -3.67
C VAL A 194 -5.10 -9.95 -3.41
N PRO A 195 -6.03 -9.89 -4.37
CA PRO A 195 -7.26 -9.08 -4.25
C PRO A 195 -8.04 -9.34 -2.97
N SER A 196 -8.14 -10.61 -2.52
CA SER A 196 -8.86 -10.97 -1.31
C SER A 196 -8.23 -10.43 -0.02
N ASN A 197 -6.96 -10.03 -0.07
CA ASN A 197 -6.22 -9.38 1.03
C ASN A 197 -6.16 -7.86 0.90
N MET A 198 -6.88 -7.27 -0.07
CA MET A 198 -6.84 -5.86 -0.40
C MET A 198 -8.21 -5.19 -0.26
N ALA A 199 -8.20 -3.87 -0.10
CA ALA A 199 -9.39 -3.03 -0.12
C ALA A 199 -9.12 -1.75 -0.91
N LEU A 200 -10.03 -1.42 -1.84
CA LEU A 200 -10.01 -0.17 -2.60
C LEU A 200 -11.10 0.76 -2.07
N VAL A 201 -10.73 1.97 -1.71
CA VAL A 201 -11.64 3.05 -1.31
C VAL A 201 -11.59 4.14 -2.36
N ILE A 202 -12.75 4.57 -2.84
CA ILE A 202 -12.90 5.67 -3.80
C ILE A 202 -13.81 6.72 -3.16
N MET A 203 -13.40 7.98 -3.21
CA MET A 203 -14.16 9.10 -2.68
C MET A 203 -14.09 10.29 -3.63
N GLY A 204 -15.22 10.99 -3.82
CA GLY A 204 -15.30 12.19 -4.66
C GLY A 204 -16.62 12.28 -5.41
N ASP A 205 -16.69 13.19 -6.38
CA ASP A 205 -17.83 13.28 -7.31
C ASP A 205 -17.73 12.16 -8.34
N VAL A 206 -18.22 10.99 -7.93
CA VAL A 206 -18.14 9.72 -8.67
C VAL A 206 -19.48 8.99 -8.58
N ASP A 207 -19.84 8.29 -9.66
CA ASP A 207 -21.01 7.40 -9.64
C ASP A 207 -20.63 6.04 -9.05
N ALA A 208 -21.20 5.71 -7.90
CA ALA A 208 -20.91 4.47 -7.20
C ALA A 208 -21.19 3.21 -8.05
N VAL A 209 -22.20 3.26 -8.93
CA VAL A 209 -22.56 2.12 -9.78
C VAL A 209 -21.49 1.84 -10.83
N SER A 210 -20.89 2.89 -11.40
CA SER A 210 -19.84 2.77 -12.42
C SER A 210 -18.61 2.00 -11.89
N TYR A 211 -18.25 2.18 -10.63
CA TYR A 211 -17.07 1.52 -10.03
C TYR A 211 -17.35 0.10 -9.53
N THR A 212 -18.60 -0.25 -9.24
CA THR A 212 -18.95 -1.65 -8.94
C THR A 212 -18.85 -2.55 -10.17
N HIS A 213 -18.82 -1.94 -11.36
CA HIS A 213 -18.54 -2.59 -12.63
C HIS A 213 -17.07 -2.44 -13.06
N LEU A 214 -16.16 -2.04 -12.17
CA LEU A 214 -14.72 -2.24 -12.38
C LEU A 214 -14.54 -3.74 -12.71
N ARG A 215 -14.60 -4.01 -14.02
CA ARG A 215 -14.66 -5.39 -14.52
C ARG A 215 -13.39 -6.09 -14.07
N ALA A 216 -13.55 -7.32 -13.69
CA ALA A 216 -12.48 -8.28 -13.49
C ALA A 216 -11.37 -8.25 -14.57
N HIS A 217 -11.58 -7.60 -15.70
CA HIS A 217 -10.61 -7.42 -16.78
C HIS A 217 -9.51 -6.38 -16.50
N GLU A 218 -9.77 -5.37 -15.67
CA GLU A 218 -8.73 -4.38 -15.29
C GLU A 218 -7.98 -4.79 -14.02
N THR A 219 -8.62 -5.64 -13.18
CA THR A 219 -8.01 -6.14 -11.93
C THR A 219 -7.60 -7.62 -12.01
N ALA A 220 -8.18 -8.43 -12.90
CA ALA A 220 -7.94 -9.89 -12.95
C ALA A 220 -6.94 -10.32 -14.04
N ALA A 221 -6.59 -9.44 -14.98
CA ALA A 221 -5.53 -9.77 -15.96
C ALA A 221 -4.13 -9.51 -15.41
N ASN A 222 -4.02 -8.82 -14.24
CA ASN A 222 -2.76 -8.36 -13.68
C ASN A 222 -2.62 -8.59 -12.15
N LEU A 223 -3.60 -9.22 -11.48
CA LEU A 223 -3.51 -9.60 -10.06
C LEU A 223 -3.60 -11.11 -9.90
#